data_ee47da97311218caef6554c366ee15d4
#
_entry.id   ee47da97311218caef6554c366ee15d4
#
_cell.length_a   1.000
_cell.length_b   1.000
_cell.length_c   1.000
_cell.angle_alpha   90.00
_cell.angle_beta   90.00
_cell.angle_gamma   90.00
#
_symmetry.space_group_name_H-M   'P 1'
#
loop_
_entity.id
_entity.type
_entity.pdbx_description
1 polymer ?
#
loop_
_entity_poly.entity_id
_entity_poly.type
_entity_poly.pdbx_seq_one_letter_code
_entity_poly.pdbx_strand_id
1 'polypeptide(L)'
;ACKRLLDLKDPPTAIFSSNNFSTLGCIKAFNEKGLKLGEDISLIGFDDIEVLNILNFNLSAVRRQAKLQGMEAMKLILEMINGRDVNNKEIIIPSELILRGSEKRKVDVNEFK
;
A
#
# COMPACT_ATOMS: atom_id res chain seq x y z
N ALA A 1 -4.32 14.48 5.70
CA ALA A 1 -2.86 14.41 5.47
C ALA A 1 -2.54 14.66 3.99
N CYS A 2 -3.04 13.85 3.03
CA CYS A 2 -2.66 13.93 1.61
C CYS A 2 -2.86 15.31 0.98
N LYS A 3 -4.04 15.95 1.15
CA LYS A 3 -4.30 17.31 0.66
C LYS A 3 -3.22 18.31 1.10
N ARG A 4 -2.81 18.26 2.37
CA ARG A 4 -1.76 19.16 2.91
C ARG A 4 -0.41 18.95 2.22
N LEU A 5 -0.08 17.70 1.85
CA LEU A 5 1.13 17.40 1.09
C LEU A 5 1.07 17.97 -0.32
N LEU A 6 -0.10 17.88 -0.96
CA LEU A 6 -0.33 18.40 -2.31
C LEU A 6 -0.43 19.95 -2.36
N ASP A 7 -0.64 20.59 -1.22
CA ASP A 7 -0.70 22.06 -1.09
C ASP A 7 0.66 22.69 -0.77
N LEU A 8 1.72 21.89 -0.62
CA LEU A 8 3.07 22.42 -0.42
C LEU A 8 3.57 23.18 -1.63
N LYS A 9 4.51 24.09 -1.42
CA LYS A 9 5.17 24.84 -2.51
C LYS A 9 5.89 23.88 -3.47
N ASP A 10 6.42 22.77 -2.94
CA ASP A 10 7.05 21.69 -3.70
C ASP A 10 6.37 20.38 -3.29
N PRO A 11 5.26 19.99 -3.96
CA PRO A 11 4.48 18.83 -3.59
C PRO A 11 5.19 17.54 -3.99
N PRO A 12 4.99 16.44 -3.26
CA PRO A 12 5.56 15.15 -3.62
C PRO A 12 5.00 14.66 -4.97
N THR A 13 5.85 14.01 -5.75
CA THR A 13 5.48 13.38 -7.02
C THR A 13 5.09 11.92 -6.86
N ALA A 14 5.37 11.34 -5.70
CA ALA A 14 5.02 9.97 -5.34
C ALA A 14 4.66 9.88 -3.86
N ILE A 15 3.68 9.03 -3.54
CA ILE A 15 3.23 8.78 -2.17
C ILE A 15 3.18 7.28 -1.92
N PHE A 16 3.66 6.86 -0.76
CA PHE A 16 3.41 5.54 -0.20
C PHE A 16 2.41 5.68 0.95
N SER A 17 1.30 4.96 0.87
CA SER A 17 0.26 5.00 1.91
C SER A 17 0.31 3.76 2.79
N SER A 18 0.27 3.95 4.09
CA SER A 18 0.55 2.92 5.10
C SER A 18 -0.62 2.00 5.44
N ASN A 19 -1.83 2.29 4.97
CA ASN A 19 -3.04 1.49 5.21
C ASN A 19 -4.18 1.87 4.26
N ASN A 20 -5.24 1.06 4.25
CA ASN A 20 -6.39 1.22 3.36
C ASN A 20 -7.07 2.60 3.46
N PHE A 21 -7.27 3.12 4.68
CA PHE A 21 -7.92 4.43 4.86
C PHE A 21 -7.06 5.57 4.33
N SER A 22 -5.74 5.51 4.56
CA SER A 22 -4.80 6.48 4.01
C SER A 22 -4.77 6.42 2.48
N THR A 23 -4.79 5.22 1.92
CA THR A 23 -4.85 5.00 0.46
C THR A 23 -6.10 5.63 -0.15
N LEU A 24 -7.27 5.33 0.41
CA LEU A 24 -8.55 5.91 -0.05
C LEU A 24 -8.56 7.44 0.10
N GLY A 25 -7.96 7.94 1.20
CA GLY A 25 -7.79 9.38 1.43
C GLY A 25 -6.90 10.05 0.39
N CYS A 26 -5.84 9.38 -0.09
CA CYS A 26 -5.00 9.87 -1.19
C CYS A 26 -5.78 9.90 -2.50
N ILE A 27 -6.47 8.81 -2.86
CA ILE A 27 -7.29 8.73 -4.07
C ILE A 27 -8.34 9.84 -4.10
N LYS A 28 -9.03 10.06 -2.97
CA LYS A 28 -10.00 11.17 -2.84
C LYS A 28 -9.34 12.53 -3.09
N ALA A 29 -8.17 12.77 -2.48
CA ALA A 29 -7.45 14.03 -2.63
C ALA A 29 -6.99 14.26 -4.08
N PHE A 30 -6.55 13.21 -4.78
CA PHE A 30 -6.17 13.30 -6.19
C PHE A 30 -7.36 13.64 -7.07
N ASN A 31 -8.50 12.96 -6.87
CA ASN A 31 -9.73 13.25 -7.60
C ASN A 31 -10.20 14.69 -7.42
N GLU A 32 -10.17 15.21 -6.18
CA GLU A 32 -10.57 16.60 -5.88
C GLU A 32 -9.63 17.64 -6.52
N LYS A 33 -8.37 17.29 -6.76
CA LYS A 33 -7.38 18.14 -7.44
C LYS A 33 -7.26 17.88 -8.94
N GLY A 34 -8.02 16.93 -9.47
CA GLY A 34 -7.96 16.54 -10.88
C GLY A 34 -6.65 15.85 -11.28
N LEU A 35 -5.91 15.29 -10.32
CA LEU A 35 -4.65 14.58 -10.57
C LEU A 35 -4.94 13.15 -11.03
N LYS A 36 -4.28 12.73 -12.10
CA LYS A 36 -4.37 11.38 -12.64
C LYS A 36 -3.30 10.49 -12.04
N LEU A 37 -3.76 9.41 -11.40
CA LEU A 37 -2.89 8.40 -10.81
C LEU A 37 -2.07 7.68 -11.89
N GLY A 38 -0.76 7.58 -11.66
CA GLY A 38 0.19 6.96 -12.61
C GLY A 38 0.59 7.85 -13.79
N GLU A 39 0.01 9.08 -13.88
CA GLU A 39 0.40 10.09 -14.87
C GLU A 39 0.98 11.33 -14.17
N ASP A 40 0.19 11.98 -13.32
CA ASP A 40 0.58 13.21 -12.63
C ASP A 40 1.26 12.91 -11.28
N ILE A 41 0.83 11.86 -10.62
CA ILE A 41 1.32 11.45 -9.30
C ILE A 41 1.34 9.92 -9.17
N SER A 42 2.38 9.39 -8.51
CA SER A 42 2.48 7.98 -8.20
C SER A 42 1.89 7.65 -6.83
N LEU A 43 1.28 6.47 -6.70
CA LEU A 43 0.80 5.95 -5.42
C LEU A 43 1.07 4.46 -5.33
N ILE A 44 1.62 4.04 -4.20
CA ILE A 44 1.66 2.63 -3.79
C ILE A 44 0.94 2.51 -2.46
N GLY A 45 -0.03 1.60 -2.38
CA GLY A 45 -0.76 1.28 -1.15
C GLY A 45 -0.07 0.20 -0.33
N PHE A 46 -0.27 0.23 0.98
CA PHE A 46 0.01 -0.91 1.85
C PHE A 46 -1.32 -1.61 2.17
N ASP A 47 -1.36 -2.90 1.93
CA ASP A 47 -2.51 -3.78 1.76
C ASP A 47 -3.22 -3.60 0.39
N ASP A 48 -3.52 -4.74 -0.23
CA ASP A 48 -4.22 -4.80 -1.51
C ASP A 48 -5.73 -4.72 -1.26
N ILE A 49 -6.34 -3.63 -1.68
CA ILE A 49 -7.77 -3.36 -1.45
C ILE A 49 -8.58 -4.07 -2.55
N GLU A 50 -9.19 -5.20 -2.22
CA GLU A 50 -9.90 -6.05 -3.17
C GLU A 50 -11.01 -5.30 -3.93
N VAL A 51 -11.76 -4.42 -3.28
CA VAL A 51 -12.82 -3.65 -3.93
C VAL A 51 -12.30 -2.74 -5.05
N LEU A 52 -11.07 -2.22 -4.93
CA LEU A 52 -10.46 -1.43 -6.01
C LEU A 52 -10.15 -2.30 -7.22
N ASN A 53 -9.77 -3.56 -7.02
CA ASN A 53 -9.53 -4.51 -8.11
C ASN A 53 -10.85 -4.86 -8.83
N ILE A 54 -11.94 -5.05 -8.08
CA ILE A 54 -13.29 -5.28 -8.64
C ILE A 54 -13.74 -4.10 -9.51
N LEU A 55 -13.39 -2.87 -9.10
CA LEU A 55 -13.70 -1.64 -9.84
C LEU A 55 -12.70 -1.34 -10.97
N ASN A 56 -11.79 -2.24 -11.28
CA ASN A 56 -10.71 -2.04 -12.26
C ASN A 56 -9.85 -0.80 -11.97
N PHE A 57 -9.72 -0.43 -10.71
CA PHE A 57 -8.84 0.65 -10.28
C PHE A 57 -7.42 0.12 -10.09
N ASN A 58 -6.53 0.44 -11.02
CA ASN A 58 -5.18 -0.14 -11.10
C ASN A 58 -4.23 0.48 -10.07
N LEU A 59 -4.40 0.08 -8.80
CA LEU A 59 -3.53 0.50 -7.71
C LEU A 59 -2.43 -0.53 -7.45
N SER A 60 -1.19 -0.10 -7.54
CA SER A 60 -0.02 -0.88 -7.09
C SER A 60 0.02 -0.92 -5.56
N ALA A 61 0.29 -2.08 -5.01
CA ALA A 61 0.22 -2.28 -3.57
C ALA A 61 1.23 -3.30 -3.05
N VAL A 62 1.64 -3.13 -1.81
CA VAL A 62 2.30 -4.17 -1.03
C VAL A 62 1.23 -5.05 -0.42
N ARG A 63 1.12 -6.31 -0.87
CA ARG A 63 0.15 -7.28 -0.39
C ARG A 63 0.73 -8.16 0.70
N ARG A 64 0.11 -8.17 1.87
CA ARG A 64 0.43 -9.11 2.94
C ARG A 64 -0.35 -10.41 2.75
N GLN A 65 0.25 -11.51 3.16
CA GLN A 65 -0.41 -12.82 3.17
C GLN A 65 -1.23 -12.99 4.47
N ALA A 66 -2.29 -12.20 4.64
CA ALA A 66 -3.08 -12.13 5.87
C ALA A 66 -3.65 -13.49 6.31
N LYS A 67 -4.08 -14.34 5.36
CA LYS A 67 -4.56 -15.69 5.64
C LYS A 67 -3.44 -16.55 6.26
N LEU A 68 -2.25 -16.54 5.66
CA LEU A 68 -1.11 -17.29 6.18
C LEU A 68 -0.69 -16.76 7.55
N GLN A 69 -0.68 -15.43 7.72
CA GLN A 69 -0.39 -14.80 9.01
C GLN A 69 -1.35 -15.27 10.11
N GLY A 70 -2.66 -15.31 9.82
CA GLY A 70 -3.66 -15.82 10.76
C GLY A 70 -3.49 -17.31 11.07
N MET A 71 -3.14 -18.13 10.08
CA MET A 71 -2.89 -19.56 10.27
C MET A 71 -1.65 -19.80 11.17
N GLU A 72 -0.55 -19.10 10.93
CA GLU A 72 0.66 -19.25 11.72
C GLU A 72 0.46 -18.73 13.16
N ALA A 73 -0.26 -17.62 13.33
CA ALA A 73 -0.62 -17.12 14.66
C ALA A 73 -1.47 -18.14 15.44
N MET A 74 -2.46 -18.77 14.79
CA MET A 74 -3.28 -19.80 15.44
C MET A 74 -2.45 -21.04 15.82
N LYS A 75 -1.51 -21.47 14.98
CA LYS A 75 -0.60 -22.58 15.34
C LYS A 75 0.21 -22.27 16.59
N LEU A 76 0.75 -21.06 16.69
CA LEU A 76 1.50 -20.63 17.90
C LEU A 76 0.61 -20.64 19.14
N ILE A 77 -0.62 -20.15 19.04
CA ILE A 77 -1.59 -20.18 20.17
C ILE A 77 -1.88 -21.61 20.61
N LEU A 78 -2.10 -22.53 19.68
CA LEU A 78 -2.34 -23.92 19.99
C LEU A 78 -1.13 -24.60 20.64
N GLU A 79 0.09 -24.27 20.21
CA GLU A 79 1.31 -24.75 20.86
C GLU A 79 1.41 -24.24 22.30
N MET A 80 1.10 -22.94 22.55
CA MET A 80 1.09 -22.37 23.89
C MET A 80 0.05 -23.05 24.79
N ILE A 81 -1.15 -23.30 24.30
CA ILE A 81 -2.21 -24.01 25.06
C ILE A 81 -1.76 -25.43 25.42
N ASN A 82 -1.01 -26.09 24.55
CA ASN A 82 -0.46 -27.44 24.79
C ASN A 82 0.83 -27.43 25.64
N GLY A 83 1.16 -26.32 26.27
CA GLY A 83 2.33 -26.19 27.16
C GLY A 83 3.69 -26.17 26.48
N ARG A 84 3.75 -25.93 25.17
CA ARG A 84 5.02 -25.75 24.45
C ARG A 84 5.55 -24.34 24.65
N ASP A 85 6.86 -24.23 24.82
CA ASP A 85 7.53 -22.93 24.89
C ASP A 85 7.63 -22.31 23.48
N VAL A 86 7.05 -21.12 23.31
CA VAL A 86 7.07 -20.35 22.06
C VAL A 86 7.71 -18.95 22.23
N ASN A 87 8.31 -18.67 23.38
CA ASN A 87 8.77 -17.32 23.78
C ASN A 87 9.77 -16.69 22.79
N ASN A 88 10.54 -17.48 22.06
CA ASN A 88 11.54 -17.00 21.12
C ASN A 88 11.23 -17.38 19.67
N LYS A 89 9.99 -17.76 19.37
CA LYS A 89 9.59 -18.07 17.99
C LYS A 89 9.26 -16.78 17.23
N GLU A 90 10.00 -16.54 16.18
CA GLU A 90 9.74 -15.49 15.19
C GLU A 90 9.40 -16.13 13.85
N ILE A 91 8.27 -15.76 13.28
CA ILE A 91 7.82 -16.22 11.95
C ILE A 91 7.72 -15.01 11.05
N ILE A 92 8.63 -14.90 10.09
CA ILE A 92 8.64 -13.84 9.09
C ILE A 92 7.85 -14.33 7.87
N ILE A 93 6.75 -13.65 7.58
CA ILE A 93 5.92 -13.93 6.41
C ILE A 93 6.21 -12.87 5.35
N PRO A 94 6.71 -13.25 4.17
CA PRO A 94 7.04 -12.28 3.13
C PRO A 94 5.80 -11.59 2.60
N SER A 95 5.93 -10.30 2.30
CA SER A 95 4.95 -9.54 1.53
C SER A 95 5.32 -9.54 0.05
N GLU A 96 4.35 -9.24 -0.80
CA GLU A 96 4.48 -9.22 -2.24
C GLU A 96 4.17 -7.83 -2.79
N LEU A 97 5.03 -7.32 -3.67
CA LEU A 97 4.76 -6.07 -4.39
C LEU A 97 4.01 -6.36 -5.69
N ILE A 98 2.80 -5.86 -5.78
CA ILE A 98 1.93 -5.99 -6.97
C ILE A 98 1.96 -4.67 -7.74
N LEU A 99 2.53 -4.67 -8.91
CA LEU A 99 2.59 -3.50 -9.79
C LEU A 99 1.42 -3.50 -10.77
N ARG A 100 0.67 -2.40 -10.82
CA ARG A 100 -0.51 -2.22 -11.69
C ARG A 100 -0.46 -0.92 -12.49
N GLY A 101 0.61 -0.15 -12.38
CA GLY A 101 0.85 1.08 -13.12
C GLY A 101 0.67 2.37 -12.33
N SER A 102 0.10 2.33 -11.12
CA SER A 102 -0.03 3.53 -10.28
C SER A 102 1.29 4.00 -9.68
N GLU A 103 2.31 3.18 -9.71
CA GLU A 103 3.69 3.51 -9.31
C GLU A 103 4.42 4.35 -10.35
N LYS A 104 3.89 4.42 -11.58
CA LYS A 104 4.50 5.16 -12.68
C LYS A 104 4.04 6.62 -12.65
N ARG A 105 4.96 7.53 -12.89
CA ARG A 105 4.69 8.91 -13.26
C ARG A 105 5.34 9.18 -14.61
N LYS A 106 4.70 9.91 -15.48
CA LYS A 106 5.38 10.48 -16.65
C LYS A 106 6.40 11.49 -16.15
N VAL A 107 7.67 11.16 -16.32
CA VAL A 107 8.77 12.11 -16.12
C VAL A 107 8.89 12.90 -17.41
N ASP A 108 8.68 14.21 -17.38
CA ASP A 108 9.03 15.07 -18.50
C ASP A 108 10.55 15.00 -18.68
N VAL A 109 10.98 14.53 -19.84
CA VAL A 109 12.41 14.35 -20.20
C VAL A 109 13.22 15.65 -20.04
N ASN A 110 12.55 16.79 -19.88
CA ASN A 110 13.15 18.11 -19.65
C ASN A 110 13.50 18.41 -18.19
N GLU A 111 13.04 17.63 -17.22
CA GLU A 111 13.38 17.82 -15.78
C GLU A 111 14.84 17.46 -15.45
N PHE A 112 15.55 16.77 -16.36
CA PHE A 112 16.95 16.35 -16.18
C PHE A 112 17.94 17.10 -17.12
N LYS A 113 17.50 18.15 -17.73
CA LYS A 113 18.37 19.09 -18.47
C LYS A 113 18.52 20.38 -17.66
#